data_23882a056eb4e862bab6e4e5b47c01f3
#
_entry.id   23882a056eb4e862bab6e4e5b47c01f3
#
_cell.length_a   1.000
_cell.length_b   1.000
_cell.length_c   1.000
_cell.angle_alpha   90.00
_cell.angle_beta   90.00
_cell.angle_gamma   90.00
#
_symmetry.space_group_name_H-M   'P 1'
#
loop_
_entity.id
_entity.type
_entity.pdbx_description
1 polymer ?
#
loop_
_entity_poly.entity_id
_entity_poly.type
_entity_poly.pdbx_seq_one_letter_code
_entity_poly.pdbx_strand_id
1 'polypeptide(L)'
;MSRPPGPWLSRPAFDLPLVLLPGLLCALAAPLLPPGLGVSPLGFFLLVVLLDVGHVWSTLARLWTDRSPGARLRAWGLPLAVAAGLLALALGAVAVEQPGLYWRVLAYLAVFHFIRQQVGVAMLYRQAEGRPAGPDAAAERRAHWALAGFPVLWWHAHLPRPFSWFAADDFVPGLPAAALLPAGLLALAAVADHLRRRLAEGRPAWGRDLWLLNTGAVWGLGIIVAEGDLAFTLPNVVHHALPYFALVALVEHRRAALGLPGALPRGLTVGVGVLGLLLVPLGLAVAEEALWDRFVWGEQGALFGEADPWPALLSALGLDGGPAEAPEGEGAPSDAALAVATALLSVPQVSHYLLDGLLWRSGKDPSLRRLLGPDPAPPPR
;
A
#
# COMPACT_ATOMS: atom_id res chain seq x y z
N MET A 1 -22.26 -9.19 -22.55
CA MET A 1 -23.41 -8.54 -21.87
C MET A 1 -22.93 -7.22 -21.32
N SER A 2 -23.60 -6.14 -21.68
CA SER A 2 -23.30 -4.78 -21.23
C SER A 2 -23.57 -4.67 -19.72
N ARG A 3 -22.61 -4.05 -19.01
CA ARG A 3 -22.77 -3.82 -17.57
C ARG A 3 -23.43 -2.47 -17.34
N PRO A 4 -24.60 -2.40 -16.71
CA PRO A 4 -25.20 -1.12 -16.36
C PRO A 4 -24.39 -0.40 -15.26
N PRO A 5 -24.46 0.92 -15.18
CA PRO A 5 -23.94 1.68 -14.05
C PRO A 5 -24.51 1.18 -12.74
N GLY A 6 -23.67 0.97 -11.73
CA GLY A 6 -24.15 0.45 -10.45
C GLY A 6 -23.18 0.76 -9.29
N PRO A 7 -23.65 0.60 -8.04
CA PRO A 7 -22.90 1.00 -6.85
C PRO A 7 -21.73 0.07 -6.49
N TRP A 8 -21.42 -0.94 -7.29
CA TRP A 8 -20.43 -1.96 -7.03
C TRP A 8 -19.32 -1.97 -8.09
N LEU A 9 -18.10 -2.33 -7.74
CA LEU A 9 -16.99 -2.57 -8.70
C LEU A 9 -17.24 -3.83 -9.51
N SER A 10 -17.85 -4.84 -8.89
CA SER A 10 -18.26 -6.08 -9.52
C SER A 10 -19.72 -6.42 -9.17
N ARG A 11 -19.95 -6.92 -7.98
CA ARG A 11 -21.25 -7.32 -7.43
C ARG A 11 -21.15 -7.37 -5.90
N PRO A 12 -22.26 -7.31 -5.15
CA PRO A 12 -22.20 -7.36 -3.68
C PRO A 12 -21.43 -8.58 -3.14
N ALA A 13 -21.66 -9.76 -3.74
CA ALA A 13 -20.99 -11.00 -3.33
C ALA A 13 -19.46 -11.02 -3.59
N PHE A 14 -18.91 -10.06 -4.30
CA PHE A 14 -17.47 -9.85 -4.48
C PHE A 14 -16.98 -8.67 -3.64
N ASP A 15 -17.64 -7.51 -3.76
CA ASP A 15 -17.19 -6.28 -3.15
C ASP A 15 -17.26 -6.31 -1.62
N LEU A 16 -18.33 -6.90 -1.05
CA LEU A 16 -18.48 -6.96 0.40
C LEU A 16 -17.39 -7.80 1.07
N PRO A 17 -17.18 -9.08 0.73
CA PRO A 17 -16.22 -9.91 1.43
C PRO A 17 -14.75 -9.63 1.10
N LEU A 18 -14.44 -9.01 -0.04
CA LEU A 18 -13.04 -8.82 -0.47
C LEU A 18 -12.57 -7.37 -0.43
N VAL A 19 -13.48 -6.40 -0.50
CA VAL A 19 -13.10 -4.98 -0.58
C VAL A 19 -13.58 -4.19 0.63
N LEU A 20 -14.82 -4.40 1.08
CA LEU A 20 -15.46 -3.48 2.02
C LEU A 20 -15.48 -3.97 3.47
N LEU A 21 -15.89 -5.21 3.74
CA LEU A 21 -16.10 -5.70 5.11
C LEU A 21 -14.80 -6.03 5.86
N PRO A 22 -13.76 -6.65 5.27
CA PRO A 22 -12.60 -7.09 6.05
C PRO A 22 -11.91 -5.95 6.80
N GLY A 23 -11.58 -4.86 6.13
CA GLY A 23 -10.97 -3.70 6.76
C GLY A 23 -11.85 -3.06 7.84
N LEU A 24 -13.16 -2.94 7.57
CA LEU A 24 -14.12 -2.42 8.54
C LEU A 24 -14.21 -3.28 9.80
N LEU A 25 -14.30 -4.60 9.64
CA LEU A 25 -14.35 -5.53 10.77
C LEU A 25 -13.07 -5.50 11.59
N CYS A 26 -11.91 -5.45 10.95
CA CYS A 26 -10.63 -5.28 11.62
C CYS A 26 -10.55 -3.93 12.36
N ALA A 27 -11.03 -2.83 11.76
CA ALA A 27 -11.07 -1.53 12.40
C ALA A 27 -11.97 -1.50 13.64
N LEU A 28 -13.13 -2.15 13.57
CA LEU A 28 -14.05 -2.26 14.71
C LEU A 28 -13.48 -3.16 15.83
N ALA A 29 -12.64 -4.13 15.48
CA ALA A 29 -11.96 -4.99 16.45
C ALA A 29 -10.75 -4.31 17.11
N ALA A 30 -10.08 -3.39 16.44
CA ALA A 30 -8.85 -2.75 16.93
C ALA A 30 -8.96 -2.16 18.34
N PRO A 31 -10.00 -1.42 18.73
CA PRO A 31 -10.15 -0.91 20.10
C PRO A 31 -10.38 -1.98 21.17
N LEU A 32 -10.66 -3.21 20.77
CA LEU A 32 -10.85 -4.36 21.69
C LEU A 32 -9.55 -5.09 21.98
N LEU A 33 -8.48 -4.79 21.25
CA LEU A 33 -7.16 -5.37 21.46
C LEU A 33 -6.49 -4.74 22.70
N PRO A 34 -5.70 -5.51 23.45
CA PRO A 34 -4.93 -4.96 24.57
C PRO A 34 -4.02 -3.82 24.10
N PRO A 35 -3.94 -2.69 24.84
CA PRO A 35 -3.00 -1.63 24.53
C PRO A 35 -1.55 -2.15 24.48
N GLY A 36 -0.78 -1.69 23.49
CA GLY A 36 0.61 -2.09 23.33
C GLY A 36 0.82 -3.52 22.80
N LEU A 37 -0.24 -4.22 22.38
CA LEU A 37 -0.10 -5.55 21.78
C LEU A 37 0.68 -5.46 20.47
N GLY A 38 1.84 -6.11 20.42
CA GLY A 38 2.69 -6.22 19.24
C GLY A 38 2.18 -7.26 18.23
N VAL A 39 2.73 -7.25 17.04
CA VAL A 39 2.47 -8.25 15.99
C VAL A 39 3.28 -9.51 16.28
N SER A 40 2.62 -10.65 16.46
CA SER A 40 3.29 -11.94 16.63
C SER A 40 4.00 -12.38 15.34
N PRO A 41 4.96 -13.34 15.39
CA PRO A 41 5.60 -13.87 14.17
C PRO A 41 4.59 -14.38 13.13
N LEU A 42 3.55 -15.10 13.55
CA LEU A 42 2.47 -15.51 12.65
C LEU A 42 1.68 -14.32 12.12
N GLY A 43 1.39 -13.33 12.97
CA GLY A 43 0.74 -12.08 12.56
C GLY A 43 1.59 -11.31 11.54
N PHE A 44 2.88 -11.21 11.76
CA PHE A 44 3.85 -10.63 10.82
C PHE A 44 3.82 -11.37 9.48
N PHE A 45 3.92 -12.69 9.50
CA PHE A 45 3.87 -13.49 8.28
C PHE A 45 2.58 -13.27 7.50
N LEU A 46 1.42 -13.29 8.15
CA LEU A 46 0.12 -13.15 7.48
C LEU A 46 -0.15 -11.71 7.03
N LEU A 47 0.10 -10.72 7.87
CA LEU A 47 -0.25 -9.33 7.59
C LEU A 47 0.84 -8.63 6.77
N VAL A 48 2.10 -8.69 7.21
CA VAL A 48 3.17 -7.97 6.53
C VAL A 48 3.63 -8.75 5.31
N VAL A 49 4.10 -10.00 5.47
CA VAL A 49 4.68 -10.74 4.35
C VAL A 49 3.65 -11.05 3.28
N LEU A 50 2.56 -11.75 3.62
CA LEU A 50 1.62 -12.23 2.62
C LEU A 50 0.67 -11.15 2.11
N LEU A 51 0.16 -10.26 2.96
CA LEU A 51 -0.76 -9.22 2.51
C LEU A 51 0.00 -7.99 2.05
N ASP A 52 0.80 -7.35 2.90
CA ASP A 52 1.38 -6.07 2.58
C ASP A 52 2.47 -6.19 1.50
N VAL A 53 3.51 -6.98 1.70
CA VAL A 53 4.56 -7.16 0.68
C VAL A 53 4.03 -7.93 -0.54
N GLY A 54 3.15 -8.91 -0.32
CA GLY A 54 2.52 -9.67 -1.40
C GLY A 54 1.76 -8.79 -2.41
N HIS A 55 1.04 -7.74 -1.95
CA HIS A 55 0.32 -6.86 -2.88
C HIS A 55 1.28 -5.97 -3.71
N VAL A 56 2.43 -5.61 -3.17
CA VAL A 56 3.51 -4.91 -3.90
C VAL A 56 3.92 -5.72 -5.13
N TRP A 57 4.24 -6.99 -4.92
CA TRP A 57 4.64 -7.89 -6.00
C TRP A 57 3.52 -8.18 -7.00
N SER A 58 2.25 -8.13 -6.58
CA SER A 58 1.12 -8.24 -7.50
C SER A 58 1.04 -7.09 -8.51
N THR A 59 1.47 -5.89 -8.11
CA THR A 59 1.62 -4.74 -9.01
C THR A 59 2.70 -4.98 -10.06
N LEU A 60 3.86 -5.43 -9.63
CA LEU A 60 4.99 -5.72 -10.52
C LEU A 60 4.66 -6.88 -11.45
N ALA A 61 4.04 -7.95 -10.96
CA ALA A 61 3.59 -9.08 -11.77
C ALA A 61 2.60 -8.64 -12.87
N ARG A 62 1.64 -7.77 -12.53
CA ARG A 62 0.73 -7.17 -13.51
C ARG A 62 1.48 -6.36 -14.58
N LEU A 63 2.50 -5.61 -14.19
CA LEU A 63 3.29 -4.83 -15.12
C LEU A 63 4.10 -5.70 -16.07
N TRP A 64 4.65 -6.83 -15.60
CA TRP A 64 5.38 -7.79 -16.43
C TRP A 64 4.49 -8.48 -17.48
N THR A 65 3.21 -8.64 -17.20
CA THR A 65 2.23 -9.18 -18.15
C THR A 65 1.67 -8.13 -19.11
N ASP A 66 1.86 -6.83 -18.84
CA ASP A 66 1.41 -5.75 -19.70
C ASP A 66 2.25 -5.68 -20.99
N ARG A 67 1.57 -5.73 -22.14
CA ARG A 67 2.18 -5.61 -23.49
C ARG A 67 1.88 -4.28 -24.17
N SER A 68 1.34 -3.31 -23.43
CA SER A 68 1.04 -1.98 -23.98
C SER A 68 2.32 -1.23 -24.37
N PRO A 69 2.25 -0.26 -25.30
CA PRO A 69 3.38 0.60 -25.61
C PRO A 69 3.98 1.25 -24.36
N GLY A 70 5.30 1.18 -24.21
CA GLY A 70 6.01 1.71 -23.04
C GLY A 70 5.92 0.84 -21.77
N ALA A 71 5.22 -0.30 -21.79
CA ALA A 71 5.15 -1.21 -20.63
C ALA A 71 6.54 -1.66 -20.17
N ARG A 72 7.43 -2.03 -21.10
CA ARG A 72 8.81 -2.41 -20.78
C ARG A 72 9.61 -1.29 -20.10
N LEU A 73 9.44 -0.04 -20.55
CA LEU A 73 10.10 1.10 -19.91
C LEU A 73 9.58 1.31 -18.48
N ARG A 74 8.28 1.16 -18.27
CA ARG A 74 7.70 1.21 -16.92
C ARG A 74 8.17 0.04 -16.05
N ALA A 75 8.24 -1.17 -16.63
CA ALA A 75 8.61 -2.39 -15.91
C ALA A 75 10.07 -2.41 -15.44
N TRP A 76 10.97 -1.80 -16.20
CA TRP A 76 12.41 -1.83 -15.91
C TRP A 76 13.00 -0.45 -15.64
N GLY A 77 12.62 0.56 -16.41
CA GLY A 77 13.17 1.91 -16.30
C GLY A 77 12.77 2.61 -15.00
N LEU A 78 11.51 2.44 -14.55
CA LEU A 78 11.08 3.05 -13.29
C LEU A 78 11.76 2.41 -12.07
N PRO A 79 11.83 1.07 -11.90
CA PRO A 79 12.57 0.49 -10.78
C PRO A 79 14.05 0.86 -10.77
N LEU A 80 14.71 0.97 -11.93
CA LEU A 80 16.09 1.43 -12.01
C LEU A 80 16.25 2.88 -11.56
N ALA A 81 15.35 3.77 -11.97
CA ALA A 81 15.36 5.16 -11.52
C ALA A 81 15.08 5.28 -10.01
N VAL A 82 14.16 4.45 -9.50
CA VAL A 82 13.87 4.35 -8.05
C VAL A 82 15.10 3.86 -7.31
N ALA A 83 15.77 2.81 -7.79
CA ALA A 83 17.00 2.29 -7.16
C ALA A 83 18.08 3.36 -7.07
N ALA A 84 18.31 4.10 -8.16
CA ALA A 84 19.29 5.20 -8.15
C ALA A 84 18.92 6.31 -7.15
N GLY A 85 17.65 6.68 -7.07
CA GLY A 85 17.16 7.68 -6.11
C GLY A 85 17.29 7.24 -4.66
N LEU A 86 16.93 5.97 -4.36
CA LEU A 86 17.04 5.40 -3.02
C LEU A 86 18.49 5.23 -2.58
N LEU A 87 19.38 4.80 -3.47
CA LEU A 87 20.82 4.74 -3.20
C LEU A 87 21.37 6.12 -2.88
N ALA A 88 21.02 7.12 -3.68
CA ALA A 88 21.45 8.50 -3.42
C ALA A 88 20.93 9.03 -2.06
N LEU A 89 19.68 8.74 -1.72
CA LEU A 89 19.07 9.11 -0.44
C LEU A 89 19.76 8.40 0.73
N ALA A 90 19.96 7.08 0.64
CA ALA A 90 20.51 6.28 1.73
C ALA A 90 21.97 6.65 1.99
N LEU A 91 22.81 6.71 0.94
CA LEU A 91 24.21 7.10 1.08
C LEU A 91 24.35 8.58 1.48
N GLY A 92 23.47 9.45 1.00
CA GLY A 92 23.42 10.84 1.43
C GLY A 92 23.06 10.99 2.90
N ALA A 93 22.12 10.20 3.41
CA ALA A 93 21.76 10.18 4.83
C ALA A 93 22.91 9.72 5.72
N VAL A 94 23.67 8.71 5.29
CA VAL A 94 24.91 8.28 5.97
C VAL A 94 25.97 9.38 5.93
N ALA A 95 26.18 10.00 4.77
CA ALA A 95 27.19 11.06 4.61
C ALA A 95 26.94 12.31 5.47
N VAL A 96 25.70 12.58 5.84
CA VAL A 96 25.32 13.66 6.76
C VAL A 96 25.09 13.19 8.19
N GLU A 97 25.49 11.97 8.50
CA GLU A 97 25.36 11.34 9.82
C GLU A 97 23.90 11.29 10.34
N GLN A 98 22.93 11.15 9.46
CA GLN A 98 21.51 11.06 9.79
C GLN A 98 20.82 9.86 9.09
N PRO A 99 21.21 8.62 9.41
CA PRO A 99 20.64 7.44 8.76
C PRO A 99 19.12 7.33 8.93
N GLY A 100 18.56 7.82 10.03
CA GLY A 100 17.11 7.89 10.27
C GLY A 100 16.34 8.76 9.27
N LEU A 101 17.01 9.65 8.52
CA LEU A 101 16.38 10.44 7.47
C LEU A 101 15.81 9.55 6.35
N TYR A 102 16.51 8.48 6.01
CA TYR A 102 16.06 7.51 5.01
C TYR A 102 14.71 6.90 5.39
N TRP A 103 14.61 6.35 6.60
CA TRP A 103 13.38 5.74 7.12
C TRP A 103 12.24 6.73 7.23
N ARG A 104 12.53 7.94 7.67
CA ARG A 104 11.55 9.03 7.74
C ARG A 104 10.94 9.35 6.38
N VAL A 105 11.77 9.46 5.35
CA VAL A 105 11.28 9.69 3.97
C VAL A 105 10.41 8.52 3.51
N LEU A 106 10.82 7.28 3.76
CA LEU A 106 10.03 6.10 3.40
C LEU A 106 8.70 6.06 4.14
N ALA A 107 8.68 6.35 5.44
CA ALA A 107 7.47 6.35 6.24
C ALA A 107 6.43 7.36 5.72
N TYR A 108 6.85 8.59 5.42
CA TYR A 108 5.95 9.59 4.83
C TYR A 108 5.49 9.22 3.42
N LEU A 109 6.34 8.59 2.60
CA LEU A 109 5.93 8.06 1.29
C LEU A 109 4.90 6.95 1.43
N ALA A 110 5.07 6.06 2.40
CA ALA A 110 4.12 4.98 2.70
C ALA A 110 2.77 5.56 3.14
N VAL A 111 2.74 6.46 4.13
CA VAL A 111 1.51 7.13 4.58
C VAL A 111 0.80 7.82 3.41
N PHE A 112 1.55 8.56 2.59
CA PHE A 112 0.99 9.23 1.41
C PHE A 112 0.38 8.23 0.42
N HIS A 113 1.07 7.09 0.17
CA HIS A 113 0.59 6.03 -0.70
C HIS A 113 -0.70 5.41 -0.17
N PHE A 114 -0.74 5.05 1.12
CA PHE A 114 -1.94 4.49 1.76
C PHE A 114 -3.14 5.41 1.63
N ILE A 115 -2.98 6.71 1.92
CA ILE A 115 -4.07 7.69 1.76
C ILE A 115 -4.48 7.83 0.30
N ARG A 116 -3.53 7.86 -0.64
CA ARG A 116 -3.83 7.94 -2.07
C ARG A 116 -4.61 6.76 -2.59
N GLN A 117 -4.36 5.56 -2.08
CA GLN A 117 -5.13 4.38 -2.45
C GLN A 117 -6.59 4.49 -2.01
N GLN A 118 -6.86 5.03 -0.79
CA GLN A 118 -8.23 5.28 -0.34
C GLN A 118 -9.00 6.15 -1.35
N VAL A 119 -8.37 7.24 -1.75
CA VAL A 119 -8.91 8.13 -2.79
C VAL A 119 -9.08 7.42 -4.13
N GLY A 120 -8.11 6.60 -4.52
CA GLY A 120 -8.13 5.85 -5.77
C GLY A 120 -9.32 4.90 -5.86
N VAL A 121 -9.52 4.08 -4.86
CA VAL A 121 -10.63 3.11 -4.80
C VAL A 121 -11.99 3.82 -4.80
N ALA A 122 -12.14 4.92 -4.07
CA ALA A 122 -13.35 5.75 -4.13
C ALA A 122 -13.65 6.23 -5.56
N MET A 123 -12.62 6.65 -6.30
CA MET A 123 -12.78 7.08 -7.70
C MET A 123 -13.10 5.90 -8.64
N LEU A 124 -12.65 4.68 -8.35
CA LEU A 124 -13.04 3.49 -9.10
C LEU A 124 -14.52 3.13 -8.88
N TYR A 125 -15.02 3.21 -7.66
CA TYR A 125 -16.47 3.06 -7.37
C TYR A 125 -17.28 4.13 -8.10
N ARG A 126 -16.84 5.38 -8.05
CA ARG A 126 -17.48 6.48 -8.77
C ARG A 126 -17.54 6.23 -10.28
N GLN A 127 -16.48 5.68 -10.84
CA GLN A 127 -16.43 5.29 -12.25
C GLN A 127 -17.39 4.14 -12.57
N ALA A 128 -17.48 3.13 -11.69
CA ALA A 128 -18.43 2.01 -11.84
C ALA A 128 -19.89 2.48 -11.87
N GLU A 129 -20.19 3.58 -11.18
CA GLU A 129 -21.50 4.26 -11.21
C GLU A 129 -21.71 5.13 -12.46
N GLY A 130 -20.74 5.23 -13.36
CA GLY A 130 -20.81 6.08 -14.56
C GLY A 130 -20.76 7.57 -14.26
N ARG A 131 -20.21 7.97 -13.10
CA ARG A 131 -20.17 9.37 -12.69
C ARG A 131 -18.94 10.11 -13.21
N PRO A 132 -19.11 11.31 -13.77
CA PRO A 132 -18.00 12.08 -14.31
C PRO A 132 -17.09 12.66 -13.21
N ALA A 133 -15.90 13.09 -13.62
CA ALA A 133 -15.09 14.00 -12.84
C ALA A 133 -15.83 15.35 -12.66
N GLY A 134 -15.47 16.12 -11.64
CA GLY A 134 -16.08 17.40 -11.36
C GLY A 134 -16.05 17.79 -9.87
N PRO A 135 -16.84 18.81 -9.50
CA PRO A 135 -16.84 19.32 -8.10
C PRO A 135 -17.19 18.25 -7.06
N ASP A 136 -18.12 17.34 -7.36
CA ASP A 136 -18.51 16.27 -6.44
C ASP A 136 -17.39 15.23 -6.28
N ALA A 137 -16.68 14.87 -7.36
CA ALA A 137 -15.49 14.03 -7.26
C ALA A 137 -14.36 14.71 -6.47
N ALA A 138 -14.23 16.02 -6.58
CA ALA A 138 -13.28 16.80 -5.80
C ALA A 138 -13.65 16.83 -4.29
N ALA A 139 -14.93 16.97 -3.97
CA ALA A 139 -15.43 16.91 -2.60
C ALA A 139 -15.18 15.53 -1.97
N GLU A 140 -15.46 14.45 -2.72
CA GLU A 140 -15.22 13.07 -2.29
C GLU A 140 -13.73 12.79 -2.02
N ARG A 141 -12.83 13.25 -2.91
CA ARG A 141 -11.38 13.16 -2.67
C ARG A 141 -10.96 13.90 -1.41
N ARG A 142 -11.47 15.14 -1.19
CA ARG A 142 -11.16 15.91 0.02
C ARG A 142 -11.63 15.20 1.28
N ALA A 143 -12.80 14.56 1.26
CA ALA A 143 -13.33 13.82 2.40
C ALA A 143 -12.42 12.62 2.77
N HIS A 144 -11.94 11.83 1.80
CA HIS A 144 -11.00 10.74 2.07
C HIS A 144 -9.66 11.26 2.60
N TRP A 145 -9.11 12.33 2.00
CA TRP A 145 -7.90 12.98 2.51
C TRP A 145 -8.08 13.51 3.95
N ALA A 146 -9.24 14.04 4.27
CA ALA A 146 -9.55 14.53 5.60
C ALA A 146 -9.68 13.40 6.63
N LEU A 147 -10.40 12.32 6.28
CA LEU A 147 -10.62 11.17 7.16
C LEU A 147 -9.34 10.40 7.48
N ALA A 148 -8.41 10.32 6.54
CA ALA A 148 -7.13 9.66 6.77
C ALA A 148 -6.05 10.65 7.29
N GLY A 149 -6.01 11.86 6.78
CA GLY A 149 -4.99 12.86 7.11
C GLY A 149 -5.14 13.46 8.51
N PHE A 150 -6.36 13.68 9.00
CA PHE A 150 -6.56 14.19 10.35
C PHE A 150 -6.03 13.22 11.43
N PRO A 151 -6.29 11.89 11.39
CA PRO A 151 -5.66 10.96 12.31
C PRO A 151 -4.12 10.98 12.26
N VAL A 152 -3.51 11.18 11.09
CA VAL A 152 -2.06 11.33 10.98
C VAL A 152 -1.58 12.60 11.69
N LEU A 153 -2.26 13.73 11.51
CA LEU A 153 -1.93 14.96 12.25
C LEU A 153 -2.12 14.78 13.78
N TRP A 154 -3.20 14.11 14.17
CA TRP A 154 -3.45 13.79 15.57
C TRP A 154 -2.30 12.95 16.13
N TRP A 155 -1.82 11.96 15.39
CA TRP A 155 -0.68 11.13 15.77
C TRP A 155 0.57 11.97 16.02
N HIS A 156 0.93 12.88 15.10
CA HIS A 156 2.09 13.78 15.25
C HIS A 156 2.03 14.68 16.48
N ALA A 157 0.82 15.07 16.90
CA ALA A 157 0.61 15.84 18.13
C ALA A 157 0.74 15.00 19.42
N HIS A 158 0.73 13.65 19.30
CA HIS A 158 0.77 12.72 20.42
C HIS A 158 2.00 11.79 20.41
N LEU A 159 2.99 12.09 19.58
CA LEU A 159 4.25 11.35 19.58
C LEU A 159 5.09 11.70 20.84
N PRO A 160 5.87 10.73 21.38
CA PRO A 160 6.05 9.36 20.92
C PRO A 160 4.88 8.45 21.30
N ARG A 161 4.62 7.45 20.44
CA ARG A 161 3.61 6.39 20.70
C ARG A 161 4.24 5.01 20.52
N PRO A 162 3.70 3.95 21.14
CA PRO A 162 4.24 2.59 21.06
C PRO A 162 3.96 1.93 19.69
N PHE A 163 4.07 2.69 18.62
CA PHE A 163 3.95 2.25 17.25
C PHE A 163 4.84 3.15 16.37
N SER A 164 5.61 2.53 15.50
CA SER A 164 6.36 3.16 14.42
C SER A 164 5.96 2.51 13.09
N TRP A 165 6.31 3.11 11.97
CA TRP A 165 6.03 2.53 10.65
C TRP A 165 7.14 1.55 10.24
N PHE A 166 8.39 1.99 10.30
CA PHE A 166 9.59 1.19 10.04
C PHE A 166 10.55 1.22 11.22
N ALA A 167 10.78 2.38 11.82
CA ALA A 167 11.71 2.57 12.93
C ALA A 167 11.15 3.56 13.95
N ALA A 168 11.70 3.56 15.16
CA ALA A 168 11.17 4.32 16.30
C ALA A 168 10.98 5.82 16.06
N ASP A 169 11.82 6.46 15.25
CA ASP A 169 11.82 7.89 14.98
C ASP A 169 11.39 8.25 13.54
N ASP A 170 10.54 7.44 12.94
CA ASP A 170 10.05 7.62 11.58
C ASP A 170 9.32 8.95 11.36
N PHE A 171 8.62 9.43 12.36
CA PHE A 171 7.79 10.62 12.26
C PHE A 171 8.32 11.76 13.11
N VAL A 172 8.22 12.99 12.56
CA VAL A 172 8.66 14.19 13.25
C VAL A 172 7.66 14.55 14.36
N PRO A 173 8.07 14.50 15.64
CA PRO A 173 7.20 14.88 16.75
C PRO A 173 7.06 16.42 16.85
N GLY A 174 6.12 16.88 17.70
CA GLY A 174 6.04 18.27 18.11
C GLY A 174 5.03 19.11 17.34
N LEU A 175 4.06 18.49 16.66
CA LEU A 175 2.90 19.23 16.18
C LEU A 175 2.14 19.81 17.40
N PRO A 176 1.93 21.15 17.50
CA PRO A 176 1.21 21.72 18.63
C PRO A 176 -0.24 21.20 18.68
N ALA A 177 -0.70 20.75 19.84
CA ALA A 177 -2.08 20.27 20.01
C ALA A 177 -3.13 21.33 19.61
N ALA A 178 -2.80 22.61 19.74
CA ALA A 178 -3.66 23.70 19.26
C ALA A 178 -3.96 23.66 17.76
N ALA A 179 -3.07 23.02 16.95
CA ALA A 179 -3.30 22.84 15.51
C ALA A 179 -4.40 21.81 15.21
N LEU A 180 -4.71 20.92 16.14
CA LEU A 180 -5.72 19.89 15.94
C LEU A 180 -7.13 20.44 15.82
N LEU A 181 -7.47 21.51 16.55
CA LEU A 181 -8.81 22.10 16.47
C LEU A 181 -9.12 22.64 15.06
N PRO A 182 -8.33 23.55 14.47
CA PRO A 182 -8.60 24.03 13.12
C PRO A 182 -8.50 22.90 12.07
N ALA A 183 -7.57 21.97 12.20
CA ALA A 183 -7.46 20.82 11.30
C ALA A 183 -8.71 19.92 11.38
N GLY A 184 -9.22 19.64 12.57
CA GLY A 184 -10.43 18.88 12.79
C GLY A 184 -11.68 19.57 12.22
N LEU A 185 -11.81 20.88 12.39
CA LEU A 185 -12.90 21.65 11.81
C LEU A 185 -12.86 21.64 10.27
N LEU A 186 -11.67 21.75 9.67
CA LEU A 186 -11.50 21.64 8.23
C LEU A 186 -11.83 20.22 7.73
N ALA A 187 -11.43 19.19 8.47
CA ALA A 187 -11.76 17.81 8.13
C ALA A 187 -13.27 17.56 8.20
N LEU A 188 -13.92 18.01 9.25
CA LEU A 188 -15.38 17.95 9.39
C LEU A 188 -16.10 18.68 8.27
N ALA A 189 -15.64 19.88 7.92
CA ALA A 189 -16.23 20.66 6.82
C ALA A 189 -16.08 19.93 5.47
N ALA A 190 -14.93 19.31 5.21
CA ALA A 190 -14.71 18.54 3.98
C ALA A 190 -15.62 17.31 3.89
N VAL A 191 -15.78 16.59 5.00
CA VAL A 191 -16.68 15.42 5.08
C VAL A 191 -18.15 15.88 4.95
N ALA A 192 -18.55 16.95 5.64
CA ALA A 192 -19.90 17.49 5.56
C ALA A 192 -20.26 17.99 4.15
N ASP A 193 -19.34 18.68 3.44
CA ASP A 193 -19.55 19.08 2.04
C ASP A 193 -19.76 17.86 1.14
N HIS A 194 -18.94 16.80 1.31
CA HIS A 194 -19.12 15.57 0.56
C HIS A 194 -20.47 14.90 0.88
N LEU A 195 -20.80 14.70 2.15
CA LEU A 195 -22.06 14.05 2.56
C LEU A 195 -23.28 14.83 2.06
N ARG A 196 -23.29 16.16 2.17
CA ARG A 196 -24.36 17.00 1.64
C ARG A 196 -24.56 16.77 0.13
N ARG A 197 -23.49 16.75 -0.64
CA ARG A 197 -23.53 16.48 -2.10
C ARG A 197 -23.98 15.07 -2.38
N ARG A 198 -23.47 14.11 -1.60
CA ARG A 198 -23.81 12.70 -1.73
C ARG A 198 -25.29 12.44 -1.49
N LEU A 199 -25.87 13.04 -0.46
CA LEU A 199 -27.30 12.94 -0.15
C LEU A 199 -28.17 13.58 -1.26
N ALA A 200 -27.73 14.70 -1.82
CA ALA A 200 -28.40 15.36 -2.94
C ALA A 200 -28.44 14.51 -4.22
N GLU A 201 -27.61 13.46 -4.33
CA GLU A 201 -27.67 12.53 -5.46
C GLU A 201 -28.96 11.72 -5.56
N GLY A 202 -29.68 11.53 -4.44
CA GLY A 202 -31.00 10.86 -4.37
C GLY A 202 -31.01 9.39 -4.77
N ARG A 203 -29.85 8.73 -4.88
CA ARG A 203 -29.72 7.31 -5.26
C ARG A 203 -28.65 6.59 -4.43
N PRO A 204 -28.81 5.26 -4.20
CA PRO A 204 -27.84 4.48 -3.44
C PRO A 204 -26.44 4.48 -4.10
N ALA A 205 -25.38 4.57 -3.30
CA ALA A 205 -23.98 4.42 -3.71
C ALA A 205 -23.21 3.57 -2.68
N TRP A 206 -23.76 2.42 -2.37
CA TRP A 206 -23.32 1.54 -1.27
C TRP A 206 -21.81 1.31 -1.24
N GLY A 207 -21.17 1.07 -2.40
CA GLY A 207 -19.73 0.86 -2.47
C GLY A 207 -18.93 2.09 -2.01
N ARG A 208 -19.30 3.29 -2.49
CA ARG A 208 -18.63 4.55 -2.08
C ARG A 208 -18.92 4.92 -0.62
N ASP A 209 -20.18 4.74 -0.20
CA ASP A 209 -20.61 5.09 1.17
C ASP A 209 -19.90 4.18 2.19
N LEU A 210 -19.84 2.88 1.95
CA LEU A 210 -19.14 1.92 2.79
C LEU A 210 -17.61 2.13 2.73
N TRP A 211 -17.05 2.49 1.57
CA TRP A 211 -15.63 2.77 1.45
C TRP A 211 -15.22 4.04 2.23
N LEU A 212 -16.04 5.07 2.21
CA LEU A 212 -15.83 6.27 3.01
C LEU A 212 -15.88 5.96 4.53
N LEU A 213 -16.89 5.19 4.95
CA LEU A 213 -17.01 4.73 6.34
C LEU A 213 -15.79 3.91 6.75
N ASN A 214 -15.34 3.02 5.88
CA ASN A 214 -14.17 2.18 6.07
C ASN A 214 -12.91 3.01 6.26
N THR A 215 -12.66 3.98 5.37
CA THR A 215 -11.54 4.91 5.50
C THR A 215 -11.55 5.62 6.86
N GLY A 216 -12.69 6.18 7.26
CA GLY A 216 -12.81 6.84 8.56
C GLY A 216 -12.61 5.90 9.75
N ALA A 217 -13.16 4.69 9.69
CA ALA A 217 -13.02 3.70 10.75
C ALA A 217 -11.57 3.20 10.88
N VAL A 218 -10.92 2.81 9.78
CA VAL A 218 -9.56 2.28 9.78
C VAL A 218 -8.57 3.30 10.35
N TRP A 219 -8.59 4.52 9.84
CA TRP A 219 -7.66 5.56 10.28
C TRP A 219 -8.04 6.15 11.66
N GLY A 220 -9.34 6.36 11.90
CA GLY A 220 -9.81 6.92 13.18
C GLY A 220 -9.66 5.94 14.35
N LEU A 221 -10.17 4.72 14.20
CA LEU A 221 -10.10 3.73 15.28
C LEU A 221 -8.69 3.18 15.46
N GLY A 222 -7.96 2.90 14.37
CA GLY A 222 -6.62 2.35 14.43
C GLY A 222 -5.54 3.32 14.94
N ILE A 223 -5.74 4.64 14.79
CA ILE A 223 -4.76 5.65 15.20
C ILE A 223 -5.19 6.44 16.43
N ILE A 224 -6.44 6.95 16.44
CA ILE A 224 -6.88 7.85 17.51
C ILE A 224 -7.36 7.09 18.73
N VAL A 225 -8.14 6.02 18.52
CA VAL A 225 -8.81 5.29 19.61
C VAL A 225 -7.98 4.15 20.14
N ALA A 226 -7.46 3.29 19.25
CA ALA A 226 -6.63 2.16 19.62
C ALA A 226 -5.16 2.57 19.77
N GLU A 227 -4.41 1.79 20.57
CA GLU A 227 -2.99 2.02 20.80
C GLU A 227 -2.25 0.68 20.78
N GLY A 228 -1.26 0.59 19.91
CA GLY A 228 -0.42 -0.59 19.75
C GLY A 228 -0.21 -0.98 18.29
N ASP A 229 0.84 -1.74 18.08
CA ASP A 229 1.30 -2.13 16.77
C ASP A 229 0.26 -2.99 16.03
N LEU A 230 -0.23 -4.05 16.67
CA LEU A 230 -1.27 -4.89 16.03
C LEU A 230 -2.57 -4.13 15.78
N ALA A 231 -2.97 -3.24 16.69
CA ALA A 231 -4.20 -2.46 16.57
C ALA A 231 -4.18 -1.48 15.39
N PHE A 232 -3.00 -1.02 15.00
CA PHE A 232 -2.80 -0.21 13.80
C PHE A 232 -2.61 -1.09 12.56
N THR A 233 -1.70 -2.06 12.61
CA THR A 233 -1.28 -2.88 11.47
C THR A 233 -2.43 -3.69 10.89
N LEU A 234 -3.21 -4.36 11.75
CA LEU A 234 -4.30 -5.24 11.30
C LEU A 234 -5.32 -4.52 10.41
N PRO A 235 -6.00 -3.43 10.85
CA PRO A 235 -6.98 -2.77 10.00
C PRO A 235 -6.36 -2.08 8.79
N ASN A 236 -5.20 -1.45 8.94
CA ASN A 236 -4.59 -0.71 7.84
C ASN A 236 -4.10 -1.64 6.73
N VAL A 237 -3.39 -2.72 7.06
CA VAL A 237 -2.89 -3.68 6.07
C VAL A 237 -4.03 -4.41 5.38
N VAL A 238 -5.03 -4.91 6.14
CA VAL A 238 -6.17 -5.61 5.55
C VAL A 238 -6.98 -4.70 4.63
N HIS A 239 -7.23 -3.44 5.05
CA HIS A 239 -7.95 -2.47 4.23
C HIS A 239 -7.16 -1.96 3.03
N HIS A 240 -5.85 -2.05 3.07
CA HIS A 240 -4.96 -1.64 1.99
C HIS A 240 -4.75 -2.78 0.97
N ALA A 241 -4.24 -3.91 1.42
CA ALA A 241 -3.77 -4.98 0.56
C ALA A 241 -4.88 -5.85 -0.03
N LEU A 242 -5.88 -6.25 0.78
CA LEU A 242 -6.92 -7.15 0.31
C LEU A 242 -7.78 -6.57 -0.81
N PRO A 243 -8.28 -5.31 -0.73
CA PRO A 243 -8.94 -4.66 -1.86
C PRO A 243 -8.05 -4.55 -3.10
N TYR A 244 -6.75 -4.37 -2.93
CA TYR A 244 -5.81 -4.31 -4.03
C TYR A 244 -5.71 -5.64 -4.77
N PHE A 245 -5.52 -6.75 -4.07
CA PHE A 245 -5.56 -8.09 -4.65
C PHE A 245 -6.88 -8.35 -5.38
N ALA A 246 -8.01 -7.97 -4.77
CA ALA A 246 -9.32 -8.11 -5.37
C ALA A 246 -9.44 -7.31 -6.68
N LEU A 247 -8.92 -6.08 -6.72
CA LEU A 247 -8.91 -5.24 -7.92
C LEU A 247 -8.04 -5.81 -9.02
N VAL A 248 -6.82 -6.26 -8.70
CA VAL A 248 -5.92 -6.91 -9.67
C VAL A 248 -6.58 -8.15 -10.26
N ALA A 249 -7.11 -9.03 -9.41
CA ALA A 249 -7.81 -10.25 -9.85
C ALA A 249 -9.03 -9.92 -10.73
N LEU A 250 -9.83 -8.91 -10.37
CA LEU A 250 -11.00 -8.48 -11.14
C LEU A 250 -10.59 -7.94 -12.52
N VAL A 251 -9.55 -7.12 -12.59
CA VAL A 251 -9.08 -6.53 -13.84
C VAL A 251 -8.52 -7.62 -14.76
N GLU A 252 -7.68 -8.51 -14.24
CA GLU A 252 -7.08 -9.59 -15.05
C GLU A 252 -8.14 -10.59 -15.52
N HIS A 253 -9.12 -10.92 -14.67
CA HIS A 253 -10.27 -11.75 -15.08
C HIS A 253 -11.05 -11.12 -16.25
N ARG A 254 -11.32 -9.80 -16.18
CA ARG A 254 -12.04 -9.08 -17.24
C ARG A 254 -11.19 -8.93 -18.50
N ARG A 255 -9.88 -8.70 -18.40
CA ARG A 255 -8.96 -8.68 -19.54
C ARG A 255 -8.99 -9.99 -20.30
N ALA A 256 -8.92 -11.12 -19.58
CA ALA A 256 -8.99 -12.46 -20.16
C ALA A 256 -10.35 -12.71 -20.83
N ALA A 257 -11.45 -12.31 -20.18
CA ALA A 257 -12.80 -12.45 -20.74
C ALA A 257 -12.98 -11.68 -22.05
N LEU A 258 -12.31 -10.52 -22.20
CA LEU A 258 -12.34 -9.69 -23.40
C LEU A 258 -11.28 -10.08 -24.44
N GLY A 259 -10.40 -11.06 -24.17
CA GLY A 259 -9.32 -11.47 -25.06
C GLY A 259 -8.29 -10.37 -25.33
N LEU A 260 -8.04 -9.49 -24.33
CA LEU A 260 -7.11 -8.37 -24.50
C LEU A 260 -5.65 -8.84 -24.55
N PRO A 261 -4.75 -8.15 -25.28
CA PRO A 261 -3.34 -8.50 -25.37
C PRO A 261 -2.69 -8.55 -23.98
N GLY A 262 -1.89 -9.60 -23.72
CA GLY A 262 -1.22 -9.81 -22.45
C GLY A 262 -2.12 -10.35 -21.33
N ALA A 263 -3.42 -10.54 -21.60
CA ALA A 263 -4.28 -11.24 -20.65
C ALA A 263 -3.87 -12.71 -20.51
N LEU A 264 -4.00 -13.22 -19.31
CA LEU A 264 -3.78 -14.65 -19.04
C LEU A 264 -4.79 -15.51 -19.83
N PRO A 265 -4.40 -16.71 -20.30
CA PRO A 265 -5.33 -17.62 -20.98
C PRO A 265 -6.59 -17.88 -20.11
N ARG A 266 -7.77 -17.92 -20.74
CA ARG A 266 -9.05 -18.08 -20.03
C ARG A 266 -9.09 -19.31 -19.11
N GLY A 267 -8.46 -20.41 -19.49
CA GLY A 267 -8.35 -21.63 -18.66
C GLY A 267 -7.50 -21.42 -17.40
N LEU A 268 -6.59 -20.44 -17.42
CA LEU A 268 -5.72 -20.08 -16.30
C LEU A 268 -6.35 -19.03 -15.37
N THR A 269 -7.37 -18.26 -15.81
CA THR A 269 -8.00 -17.21 -15.01
C THR A 269 -9.13 -17.72 -14.08
N VAL A 270 -9.56 -18.98 -14.22
CA VAL A 270 -10.66 -19.61 -13.44
C VAL A 270 -10.13 -20.76 -12.57
N GLY A 271 -8.95 -20.66 -12.04
CA GLY A 271 -8.37 -21.70 -11.17
C GLY A 271 -6.86 -21.52 -11.03
N VAL A 272 -6.09 -22.19 -11.85
CA VAL A 272 -4.61 -22.16 -11.78
C VAL A 272 -4.03 -20.77 -12.05
N GLY A 273 -4.72 -19.91 -12.81
CA GLY A 273 -4.21 -18.57 -13.13
C GLY A 273 -4.40 -17.54 -12.01
N VAL A 274 -5.50 -17.61 -11.25
CA VAL A 274 -5.65 -16.81 -10.02
C VAL A 274 -4.63 -17.29 -8.98
N LEU A 275 -4.41 -18.60 -8.87
CA LEU A 275 -3.37 -19.16 -8.01
C LEU A 275 -1.97 -18.72 -8.46
N GLY A 276 -1.66 -18.71 -9.75
CA GLY A 276 -0.36 -18.24 -10.26
C GLY A 276 -0.16 -16.73 -10.06
N LEU A 277 -1.22 -15.92 -10.23
CA LEU A 277 -1.21 -14.48 -9.93
C LEU A 277 -1.03 -14.17 -8.44
N LEU A 278 -1.31 -15.12 -7.57
CA LEU A 278 -1.11 -14.99 -6.13
C LEU A 278 0.17 -15.66 -5.66
N LEU A 279 0.44 -16.89 -6.09
CA LEU A 279 1.56 -17.68 -5.59
C LEU A 279 2.92 -17.08 -5.95
N VAL A 280 3.10 -16.54 -7.16
CA VAL A 280 4.37 -15.90 -7.55
C VAL A 280 4.62 -14.62 -6.73
N PRO A 281 3.69 -13.66 -6.64
CA PRO A 281 3.83 -12.51 -5.74
C PRO A 281 4.08 -12.89 -4.28
N LEU A 282 3.36 -13.87 -3.75
CA LEU A 282 3.55 -14.33 -2.38
C LEU A 282 4.91 -15.00 -2.16
N GLY A 283 5.38 -15.81 -3.12
CA GLY A 283 6.73 -16.39 -3.07
C GLY A 283 7.83 -15.33 -3.11
N LEU A 284 7.66 -14.29 -3.94
CA LEU A 284 8.59 -13.16 -4.00
C LEU A 284 8.54 -12.32 -2.71
N ALA A 285 7.37 -12.13 -2.12
CA ALA A 285 7.22 -11.45 -0.84
C ALA A 285 7.95 -12.18 0.29
N VAL A 286 7.81 -13.50 0.37
CA VAL A 286 8.54 -14.31 1.36
C VAL A 286 10.06 -14.21 1.13
N ALA A 287 10.52 -14.24 -0.12
CA ALA A 287 11.93 -14.10 -0.43
C ALA A 287 12.47 -12.70 -0.10
N GLU A 288 11.71 -11.65 -0.39
CA GLU A 288 12.06 -10.27 -0.05
C GLU A 288 12.17 -10.09 1.46
N GLU A 289 11.16 -10.52 2.22
CA GLU A 289 11.17 -10.37 3.68
C GLU A 289 12.26 -11.21 4.36
N ALA A 290 12.58 -12.38 3.81
CA ALA A 290 13.72 -13.14 4.27
C ALA A 290 15.06 -12.41 4.04
N LEU A 291 15.17 -11.63 2.96
CA LEU A 291 16.35 -10.78 2.72
C LEU A 291 16.34 -9.57 3.65
N TRP A 292 15.18 -8.92 3.86
CA TRP A 292 15.05 -7.83 4.82
C TRP A 292 15.47 -8.26 6.22
N ASP A 293 14.95 -9.38 6.70
CA ASP A 293 15.28 -9.88 8.02
C ASP A 293 16.77 -10.19 8.13
N ARG A 294 17.35 -10.88 7.16
CA ARG A 294 18.76 -11.29 7.19
C ARG A 294 19.75 -10.15 7.04
N PHE A 295 19.43 -9.13 6.25
CA PHE A 295 20.39 -8.06 5.94
C PHE A 295 20.16 -6.77 6.71
N VAL A 296 18.96 -6.57 7.28
CA VAL A 296 18.60 -5.27 7.89
C VAL A 296 18.05 -5.41 9.31
N TRP A 297 17.01 -6.27 9.52
CA TRP A 297 16.29 -6.29 10.78
C TRP A 297 16.85 -7.30 11.79
N GLY A 298 17.00 -8.55 11.41
CA GLY A 298 17.42 -9.65 12.27
C GLY A 298 16.41 -10.01 13.38
N GLU A 299 15.13 -9.66 13.20
CA GLU A 299 14.11 -9.76 14.25
C GLU A 299 13.19 -10.97 14.09
N GLN A 300 13.13 -11.57 12.90
CA GLN A 300 12.21 -12.64 12.54
C GLN A 300 12.90 -13.99 12.38
N GLY A 301 13.94 -14.26 13.15
CA GLY A 301 14.71 -15.50 13.11
C GLY A 301 13.86 -16.77 13.25
N ALA A 302 12.74 -16.71 13.98
CA ALA A 302 11.76 -17.79 14.08
C ALA A 302 11.09 -18.16 12.75
N LEU A 303 11.02 -17.23 11.78
CA LEU A 303 10.44 -17.42 10.44
C LEU A 303 11.51 -17.73 9.39
N PHE A 304 12.63 -17.00 9.42
CA PHE A 304 13.62 -16.99 8.34
C PHE A 304 14.98 -17.59 8.75
N GLY A 305 15.15 -17.97 10.03
CA GLY A 305 16.42 -18.50 10.57
C GLY A 305 17.36 -17.40 11.04
N GLU A 306 18.34 -17.78 11.87
CA GLU A 306 19.24 -16.84 12.58
C GLU A 306 20.59 -16.62 11.88
N ALA A 307 20.80 -17.15 10.66
CA ALA A 307 22.09 -17.03 9.98
C ALA A 307 22.37 -15.60 9.52
N ASP A 308 23.47 -15.03 9.99
CA ASP A 308 23.99 -13.74 9.51
C ASP A 308 24.71 -13.92 8.15
N PRO A 309 24.26 -13.32 7.05
CA PRO A 309 24.89 -13.44 5.75
C PRO A 309 26.07 -12.47 5.54
N TRP A 310 26.21 -11.44 6.39
CA TRP A 310 27.18 -10.38 6.18
C TRP A 310 28.63 -10.88 6.14
N PRO A 311 29.11 -11.75 7.06
CA PRO A 311 30.50 -12.22 7.00
C PRO A 311 30.82 -12.93 5.68
N ALA A 312 29.91 -13.81 5.22
CA ALA A 312 30.11 -14.51 3.96
C ALA A 312 30.08 -13.58 2.73
N LEU A 313 29.18 -12.60 2.72
CA LEU A 313 29.05 -11.62 1.65
C LEU A 313 30.27 -10.68 1.59
N LEU A 314 30.70 -10.15 2.72
CA LEU A 314 31.86 -9.26 2.79
C LEU A 314 33.14 -9.97 2.35
N SER A 315 33.32 -11.23 2.77
CA SER A 315 34.43 -12.06 2.30
C SER A 315 34.38 -12.31 0.80
N ALA A 316 33.21 -12.67 0.26
CA ALA A 316 33.04 -12.89 -1.17
C ALA A 316 33.30 -11.64 -2.03
N LEU A 317 33.09 -10.46 -1.48
CA LEU A 317 33.37 -9.16 -2.14
C LEU A 317 34.79 -8.65 -1.90
N GLY A 318 35.61 -9.35 -1.08
CA GLY A 318 36.95 -8.90 -0.71
C GLY A 318 36.95 -7.63 0.16
N LEU A 319 35.86 -7.42 0.91
CA LEU A 319 35.64 -6.26 1.79
C LEU A 319 35.85 -6.63 3.27
N ASP A 320 36.16 -7.87 3.57
CA ASP A 320 36.51 -8.39 4.88
C ASP A 320 37.93 -7.95 5.29
N GLY A 321 38.15 -6.67 5.41
CA GLY A 321 39.44 -6.05 5.70
C GLY A 321 40.44 -7.02 6.35
N GLY A 322 41.52 -7.37 5.63
CA GLY A 322 42.47 -8.44 5.95
C GLY A 322 42.95 -8.53 7.42
N PRO A 323 43.81 -9.49 7.79
CA PRO A 323 44.11 -9.88 9.15
C PRO A 323 44.85 -8.77 9.92
N ALA A 324 44.16 -7.78 10.39
CA ALA A 324 44.66 -6.79 11.35
C ALA A 324 43.62 -6.74 12.48
N GLU A 325 44.06 -7.22 13.64
CA GLU A 325 43.50 -6.99 14.98
C GLU A 325 42.12 -6.29 15.00
N ALA A 326 41.05 -7.04 14.68
CA ALA A 326 39.71 -6.52 14.75
C ALA A 326 39.21 -6.56 16.19
N PRO A 327 38.71 -5.44 16.76
CA PRO A 327 38.02 -5.44 18.03
C PRO A 327 36.75 -6.29 17.98
N GLU A 328 36.29 -6.76 19.12
CA GLU A 328 35.04 -7.53 19.28
C GLU A 328 33.88 -6.90 18.49
N GLY A 329 33.43 -7.54 17.41
CA GLY A 329 32.42 -7.05 16.46
C GLY A 329 32.71 -7.40 15.00
N GLU A 330 33.67 -8.32 14.76
CA GLU A 330 34.04 -8.77 13.40
C GLU A 330 32.84 -9.34 12.64
N GLY A 331 32.52 -8.67 11.52
CA GLY A 331 31.46 -9.12 10.62
C GLY A 331 30.25 -8.18 10.48
N ALA A 332 30.17 -7.12 11.30
CA ALA A 332 29.11 -6.14 11.14
C ALA A 332 29.30 -5.34 9.84
N PRO A 333 28.22 -5.11 9.05
CA PRO A 333 28.32 -4.30 7.85
C PRO A 333 28.65 -2.84 8.20
N SER A 334 29.41 -2.16 7.33
CA SER A 334 29.56 -0.71 7.45
C SER A 334 28.20 -0.02 7.21
N ASP A 335 28.03 1.18 7.74
CA ASP A 335 26.82 1.99 7.51
C ASP A 335 26.51 2.15 6.02
N ALA A 336 27.52 2.28 5.19
CA ALA A 336 27.35 2.36 3.73
C ALA A 336 26.86 1.03 3.14
N ALA A 337 27.36 -0.11 3.61
CA ALA A 337 26.89 -1.42 3.13
C ALA A 337 25.44 -1.67 3.53
N LEU A 338 25.08 -1.35 4.78
CA LEU A 338 23.70 -1.42 5.26
C LEU A 338 22.79 -0.47 4.48
N ALA A 339 23.23 0.76 4.21
CA ALA A 339 22.49 1.73 3.40
C ALA A 339 22.23 1.23 1.98
N VAL A 340 23.21 0.58 1.35
CA VAL A 340 23.04 -0.03 0.01
C VAL A 340 22.04 -1.17 0.05
N ALA A 341 22.16 -2.08 1.01
CA ALA A 341 21.21 -3.20 1.16
C ALA A 341 19.77 -2.68 1.36
N THR A 342 19.57 -1.76 2.29
CA THR A 342 18.29 -1.12 2.59
C THR A 342 17.70 -0.44 1.35
N ALA A 343 18.51 0.34 0.61
CA ALA A 343 18.06 1.01 -0.59
C ALA A 343 17.59 0.03 -1.67
N LEU A 344 18.34 -1.05 -1.91
CA LEU A 344 18.01 -2.05 -2.93
C LEU A 344 16.76 -2.84 -2.55
N LEU A 345 16.61 -3.23 -1.30
CA LEU A 345 15.43 -3.94 -0.79
C LEU A 345 14.18 -3.06 -0.78
N SER A 346 14.32 -1.73 -0.68
CA SER A 346 13.18 -0.81 -0.78
C SER A 346 12.66 -0.58 -2.22
N VAL A 347 13.39 -1.04 -3.25
CA VAL A 347 13.02 -0.78 -4.66
C VAL A 347 11.64 -1.30 -5.04
N PRO A 348 11.24 -2.55 -4.70
CA PRO A 348 9.92 -3.05 -5.02
C PRO A 348 8.82 -2.17 -4.41
N GLN A 349 8.94 -1.85 -3.13
CA GLN A 349 7.99 -1.07 -2.36
C GLN A 349 7.78 0.34 -2.96
N VAL A 350 8.86 1.11 -3.16
CA VAL A 350 8.76 2.48 -3.69
C VAL A 350 8.35 2.48 -5.16
N SER A 351 8.78 1.49 -5.94
CA SER A 351 8.31 1.32 -7.32
C SER A 351 6.80 1.09 -7.37
N HIS A 352 6.25 0.26 -6.46
CA HIS A 352 4.83 0.04 -6.32
C HIS A 352 4.09 1.36 -6.02
N TYR A 353 4.56 2.18 -5.07
CA TYR A 353 3.93 3.47 -4.74
C TYR A 353 3.78 4.40 -5.94
N LEU A 354 4.77 4.42 -6.81
CA LEU A 354 4.75 5.23 -8.02
C LEU A 354 3.88 4.61 -9.12
N LEU A 355 3.98 3.28 -9.30
CA LEU A 355 3.25 2.53 -10.33
C LEU A 355 1.75 2.57 -10.08
N ASP A 356 1.29 2.47 -8.84
CA ASP A 356 -0.13 2.60 -8.52
C ASP A 356 -0.71 3.93 -8.98
N GLY A 357 0.05 5.00 -8.81
CA GLY A 357 -0.31 6.30 -9.34
C GLY A 357 -0.40 6.37 -10.87
N LEU A 358 0.17 5.42 -11.58
CA LEU A 358 0.16 5.34 -13.04
C LEU A 358 -0.85 4.31 -13.56
N LEU A 359 -0.89 3.13 -12.96
CA LEU A 359 -1.68 1.99 -13.42
C LEU A 359 -3.19 2.16 -13.19
N TRP A 360 -3.58 2.86 -12.11
CA TRP A 360 -4.99 3.03 -11.74
C TRP A 360 -5.59 4.37 -12.19
N ARG A 361 -4.96 5.06 -13.14
CA ARG A 361 -5.49 6.30 -13.74
C ARG A 361 -6.56 6.03 -14.80
N SER A 362 -7.75 5.64 -14.38
CA SER A 362 -8.88 5.41 -15.28
C SER A 362 -9.25 6.63 -16.16
N GLY A 363 -8.98 7.85 -15.69
CA GLY A 363 -9.16 9.07 -16.47
C GLY A 363 -8.25 9.18 -17.70
N LYS A 364 -7.09 8.50 -17.69
CA LYS A 364 -6.07 8.52 -18.76
C LYS A 364 -5.96 7.20 -19.51
N ASP A 365 -6.44 6.11 -18.93
CA ASP A 365 -6.42 4.78 -19.53
C ASP A 365 -7.83 4.34 -19.99
N PRO A 366 -8.11 4.39 -21.32
CA PRO A 366 -9.39 3.94 -21.87
C PRO A 366 -9.66 2.45 -21.61
N SER A 367 -8.60 1.61 -21.53
CA SER A 367 -8.75 0.19 -21.31
C SER A 367 -9.21 -0.09 -19.87
N LEU A 368 -8.62 0.57 -18.89
CA LEU A 368 -9.02 0.48 -17.49
C LEU A 368 -10.44 1.02 -17.28
N ARG A 369 -10.78 2.11 -17.98
CA ARG A 369 -12.15 2.65 -17.97
C ARG A 369 -13.16 1.64 -18.48
N ARG A 370 -12.82 0.93 -19.57
CA ARG A 370 -13.66 -0.13 -20.13
C ARG A 370 -13.76 -1.36 -19.19
N LEU A 371 -12.70 -1.66 -18.48
CA LEU A 371 -12.67 -2.80 -17.55
C LEU A 371 -13.43 -2.54 -16.25
N LEU A 372 -13.40 -1.32 -15.71
CA LEU A 372 -13.98 -1.00 -14.40
C LEU A 372 -15.22 -0.11 -14.47
N GLY A 373 -15.47 0.55 -15.62
CA GLY A 373 -16.65 1.38 -15.83
C GLY A 373 -17.87 0.59 -16.32
N PRO A 374 -19.02 1.26 -16.44
CA PRO A 374 -20.14 0.74 -17.22
C PRO A 374 -19.78 0.68 -18.71
N ASP A 375 -20.39 -0.23 -19.43
CA ASP A 375 -20.23 -0.25 -20.88
C ASP A 375 -20.77 1.04 -21.50
N PRO A 376 -20.11 1.56 -22.55
CA PRO A 376 -20.63 2.71 -23.27
C PRO A 376 -22.03 2.41 -23.79
N ALA A 377 -22.93 3.39 -23.66
CA ALA A 377 -24.26 3.27 -24.26
C ALA A 377 -24.14 2.95 -25.76
N PRO A 378 -24.98 2.08 -26.30
CA PRO A 378 -24.99 1.84 -27.75
C PRO A 378 -25.21 3.18 -28.46
N PRO A 379 -24.59 3.39 -29.64
CA PRO A 379 -24.83 4.61 -30.44
C PRO A 379 -26.33 4.76 -30.68
N PRO A 380 -26.85 5.98 -30.68
CA PRO A 380 -28.25 6.21 -31.04
C PRO A 380 -28.51 5.63 -32.43
N ARG A 381 -29.59 4.85 -32.57
CA ARG A 381 -30.03 4.26 -33.83
C ARG A 381 -30.52 5.34 -34.79
#